data_3b97d9c196699a94c4d4de70a5edd651
#
_entry.id   3b97d9c196699a94c4d4de70a5edd651
#
_cell.length_a   1.000
_cell.length_b   1.000
_cell.length_c   1.000
_cell.angle_alpha   90.00
_cell.angle_beta   90.00
_cell.angle_gamma   90.00
#
_symmetry.space_group_name_H-M   'P 1'
#
loop_
_entity.id
_entity.type
_entity.pdbx_description
1 polymer ?
#
loop_
_entity_poly.entity_id
_entity_poly.type
_entity_poly.pdbx_seq_one_letter_code
_entity_poly.pdbx_strand_id
1 'polypeptide(L)'
;MGPYDAVKPLLFSLPPETAHTLVSRGLEAVQGTPVEGLLRDRYVVDDDRLATEAFGLRFPTPVGVAAGFDKNARIPRALAAIGFGHVEVGGVTAEAQEGNPRPRMFRLRPDRALINRMGFNNEGADAVGARLDDTALPHVPVGVNLGKSKSTPLGDAPADYRYTYERVADAADYFVINVSSPNTPGLRSLQNRDSLEAIVDELQDAGAAPLLVKLSPDLPGPAIEESLDVVAEKDLDGVVVANTTTERPESLQSPSQAEPGGLSGDPIEERSTGLVGFVAERTDVPVVGVGGVSDAEGAYRKIRAGADVVQLYTGLVYEGPSLAREINEGLLDLLERDGFDHVSEAVGADL
;
A
#
# COMPACT_ATOMS: atom_id res chain seq x y z
N MET A 1 -17.39 21.14 5.48
CA MET A 1 -17.67 19.87 6.19
C MET A 1 -18.33 18.90 5.21
N GLY A 2 -17.64 17.82 4.92
CA GLY A 2 -18.16 16.78 4.03
C GLY A 2 -19.10 15.80 4.77
N PRO A 3 -19.82 14.93 4.03
CA PRO A 3 -20.66 13.91 4.65
C PRO A 3 -19.91 12.99 5.62
N TYR A 4 -18.62 12.77 5.38
CA TYR A 4 -17.77 11.96 6.26
C TYR A 4 -17.56 12.60 7.63
N ASP A 5 -17.43 13.91 7.71
CA ASP A 5 -17.25 14.64 8.98
C ASP A 5 -18.41 14.40 9.95
N ALA A 6 -19.63 14.17 9.43
CA ALA A 6 -20.80 13.89 10.23
C ALA A 6 -20.78 12.45 10.81
N VAL A 7 -20.22 11.47 10.09
CA VAL A 7 -20.19 10.05 10.54
C VAL A 7 -18.86 9.68 11.23
N LYS A 8 -17.79 10.41 10.98
CA LYS A 8 -16.46 10.18 11.56
C LYS A 8 -16.47 10.07 13.09
N PRO A 9 -17.16 10.95 13.87
CA PRO A 9 -17.20 10.82 15.33
C PRO A 9 -17.78 9.47 15.79
N LEU A 10 -18.81 8.97 15.10
CA LEU A 10 -19.42 7.67 15.38
C LEU A 10 -18.45 6.53 15.08
N LEU A 11 -17.82 6.52 13.91
CA LEU A 11 -16.80 5.51 13.54
C LEU A 11 -15.62 5.51 14.51
N PHE A 12 -15.22 6.70 14.96
CA PHE A 12 -14.12 6.86 15.90
C PHE A 12 -14.47 6.51 17.36
N SER A 13 -15.74 6.36 17.70
CA SER A 13 -16.18 5.81 18.99
C SER A 13 -16.04 4.29 19.05
N LEU A 14 -16.02 3.61 17.91
CA LEU A 14 -15.85 2.16 17.82
C LEU A 14 -14.37 1.75 17.90
N PRO A 15 -14.05 0.53 18.35
CA PRO A 15 -12.71 -0.03 18.19
C PRO A 15 -12.26 0.02 16.72
N PRO A 16 -10.97 0.31 16.42
CA PRO A 16 -10.50 0.52 15.05
C PRO A 16 -10.84 -0.62 14.08
N GLU A 17 -10.62 -1.87 14.47
CA GLU A 17 -10.93 -3.04 13.62
C GLU A 17 -12.44 -3.21 13.39
N THR A 18 -13.28 -2.89 14.38
CA THR A 18 -14.74 -2.92 14.25
C THR A 18 -15.23 -1.89 13.24
N ALA A 19 -14.71 -0.66 13.33
CA ALA A 19 -15.03 0.40 12.37
C ALA A 19 -14.59 0.01 10.95
N HIS A 20 -13.36 -0.52 10.80
CA HIS A 20 -12.85 -1.00 9.51
C HIS A 20 -13.75 -2.10 8.93
N THR A 21 -14.12 -3.11 9.72
CA THR A 21 -15.00 -4.19 9.29
C THR A 21 -16.38 -3.67 8.85
N LEU A 22 -16.96 -2.70 9.58
CA LEU A 22 -18.24 -2.09 9.23
C LEU A 22 -18.16 -1.35 7.89
N VAL A 23 -17.13 -0.54 7.70
CA VAL A 23 -16.91 0.22 6.46
C VAL A 23 -16.68 -0.74 5.29
N SER A 24 -15.80 -1.76 5.45
CA SER A 24 -15.52 -2.74 4.41
C SER A 24 -16.76 -3.52 3.99
N ARG A 25 -17.62 -3.94 4.93
CA ARG A 25 -18.90 -4.59 4.59
C ARG A 25 -19.85 -3.66 3.83
N GLY A 26 -19.88 -2.37 4.20
CA GLY A 26 -20.64 -1.37 3.46
C GLY A 26 -20.15 -1.22 2.01
N LEU A 27 -18.83 -1.13 1.82
CA LEU A 27 -18.20 -1.07 0.51
C LEU A 27 -18.41 -2.36 -0.30
N GLU A 28 -18.31 -3.53 0.33
CA GLU A 28 -18.59 -4.83 -0.31
C GLU A 28 -20.04 -4.90 -0.81
N ALA A 29 -21.00 -4.42 -0.02
CA ALA A 29 -22.41 -4.45 -0.37
C ALA A 29 -22.80 -3.53 -1.53
N VAL A 30 -22.01 -2.51 -1.87
CA VAL A 30 -22.29 -1.61 -2.99
C VAL A 30 -21.70 -2.08 -4.31
N GLN A 31 -20.73 -2.98 -4.29
CA GLN A 31 -20.12 -3.52 -5.52
C GLN A 31 -21.14 -4.26 -6.38
N GLY A 32 -21.09 -4.05 -7.69
CA GLY A 32 -22.02 -4.63 -8.64
C GLY A 32 -23.43 -4.04 -8.60
N THR A 33 -23.68 -3.01 -7.79
CA THR A 33 -24.96 -2.31 -7.71
C THR A 33 -24.93 -0.95 -8.44
N PRO A 34 -26.09 -0.32 -8.73
CA PRO A 34 -26.11 1.04 -9.27
C PRO A 34 -25.41 2.09 -8.38
N VAL A 35 -25.28 1.82 -7.07
CA VAL A 35 -24.59 2.71 -6.14
C VAL A 35 -23.10 2.80 -6.45
N GLU A 36 -22.48 1.71 -6.90
CA GLU A 36 -21.07 1.73 -7.36
C GLU A 36 -20.88 2.74 -8.51
N GLY A 37 -21.80 2.76 -9.48
CA GLY A 37 -21.78 3.74 -10.57
C GLY A 37 -21.88 5.18 -10.06
N LEU A 38 -22.80 5.44 -9.12
CA LEU A 38 -22.94 6.76 -8.51
C LEU A 38 -21.69 7.19 -7.72
N LEU A 39 -21.01 6.26 -7.04
CA LEU A 39 -19.74 6.54 -6.38
C LEU A 39 -18.67 6.91 -7.40
N ARG A 40 -18.55 6.14 -8.48
CA ARG A 40 -17.61 6.44 -9.56
C ARG A 40 -17.85 7.81 -10.18
N ASP A 41 -19.08 8.13 -10.53
CA ASP A 41 -19.45 9.44 -11.11
C ASP A 41 -19.15 10.59 -10.13
N ARG A 42 -19.16 10.30 -8.83
CA ARG A 42 -18.92 11.31 -7.78
C ARG A 42 -17.46 11.50 -7.42
N TYR A 43 -16.64 10.43 -7.45
CA TYR A 43 -15.32 10.43 -6.86
C TYR A 43 -14.17 10.22 -7.84
N VAL A 44 -14.39 9.63 -9.01
CA VAL A 44 -13.33 9.46 -10.01
C VAL A 44 -13.05 10.78 -10.70
N VAL A 45 -11.77 11.13 -10.80
CA VAL A 45 -11.25 12.23 -11.61
C VAL A 45 -10.70 11.61 -12.88
N ASP A 46 -11.32 11.93 -14.01
CA ASP A 46 -10.92 11.45 -15.33
C ASP A 46 -10.21 12.58 -16.07
N ASP A 47 -8.88 12.63 -15.93
CA ASP A 47 -8.03 13.63 -16.60
C ASP A 47 -6.71 12.98 -17.00
N ASP A 48 -6.42 12.94 -18.28
CA ASP A 48 -5.22 12.28 -18.83
C ASP A 48 -3.91 12.85 -18.26
N ARG A 49 -3.87 14.06 -17.75
CA ARG A 49 -2.69 14.66 -17.10
C ARG A 49 -2.24 13.91 -15.83
N LEU A 50 -3.14 13.14 -15.21
CA LEU A 50 -2.87 12.31 -14.05
C LEU A 50 -2.44 10.88 -14.40
N ALA A 51 -2.67 10.44 -15.65
CA ALA A 51 -2.33 9.08 -16.04
C ALA A 51 -0.80 8.88 -15.96
N THR A 52 -0.37 7.72 -15.49
CA THR A 52 1.06 7.38 -15.43
C THR A 52 1.29 5.93 -15.82
N GLU A 53 2.51 5.62 -16.20
CA GLU A 53 2.94 4.26 -16.52
C GLU A 53 4.06 3.86 -15.56
N ALA A 54 3.93 2.70 -14.92
CA ALA A 54 4.95 2.11 -14.07
C ALA A 54 4.91 0.59 -14.21
N PHE A 55 6.06 -0.07 -14.14
CA PHE A 55 6.22 -1.53 -14.26
C PHE A 55 5.36 -2.17 -15.37
N GLY A 56 5.28 -1.49 -16.55
CA GLY A 56 4.53 -1.96 -17.72
C GLY A 56 3.01 -1.83 -17.64
N LEU A 57 2.48 -1.21 -16.59
CA LEU A 57 1.04 -0.99 -16.38
C LEU A 57 0.69 0.49 -16.49
N ARG A 58 -0.53 0.77 -16.98
CA ARG A 58 -1.11 2.11 -17.01
C ARG A 58 -2.00 2.34 -15.80
N PHE A 59 -1.75 3.42 -15.08
CA PHE A 59 -2.51 3.90 -13.94
C PHE A 59 -3.30 5.15 -14.36
N PRO A 60 -4.63 5.18 -14.25
CA PRO A 60 -5.42 6.36 -14.65
C PRO A 60 -5.15 7.58 -13.75
N THR A 61 -4.71 7.36 -12.52
CA THR A 61 -4.18 8.37 -11.61
C THR A 61 -3.05 7.77 -10.77
N PRO A 62 -2.09 8.56 -10.28
CA PRO A 62 -0.98 8.04 -9.50
C PRO A 62 -1.37 7.60 -8.08
N VAL A 63 -2.61 7.86 -7.64
CA VAL A 63 -3.05 7.69 -6.25
C VAL A 63 -3.74 6.36 -6.05
N GLY A 64 -3.17 5.50 -5.21
CA GLY A 64 -3.71 4.18 -4.90
C GLY A 64 -3.91 3.90 -3.41
N VAL A 65 -4.54 2.77 -3.12
CA VAL A 65 -4.68 2.29 -1.74
C VAL A 65 -3.63 1.23 -1.43
N ALA A 66 -2.94 1.40 -0.29
CA ALA A 66 -1.90 0.49 0.15
C ALA A 66 -2.43 -0.84 0.68
N ALA A 67 -1.62 -1.89 0.57
CA ALA A 67 -1.87 -3.19 1.18
C ALA A 67 -2.26 -3.10 2.67
N GLY A 68 -3.09 -4.02 3.11
CA GLY A 68 -3.60 -4.10 4.48
C GLY A 68 -4.93 -3.40 4.69
N PHE A 69 -5.40 -2.55 3.78
CA PHE A 69 -6.75 -2.00 3.82
C PHE A 69 -7.77 -3.07 3.38
N ASP A 70 -7.59 -3.64 2.21
CA ASP A 70 -8.32 -4.83 1.75
C ASP A 70 -7.42 -6.07 1.81
N LYS A 71 -7.48 -6.80 2.93
CA LYS A 71 -6.59 -7.94 3.18
C LYS A 71 -6.94 -9.20 2.38
N ASN A 72 -8.17 -9.27 1.91
CA ASN A 72 -8.76 -10.49 1.36
C ASN A 72 -9.40 -10.28 -0.02
N ALA A 73 -9.07 -9.19 -0.70
CA ALA A 73 -9.64 -8.83 -2.00
C ALA A 73 -11.19 -8.78 -2.02
N ARG A 74 -11.79 -8.21 -0.97
CA ARG A 74 -13.25 -8.11 -0.83
C ARG A 74 -13.85 -6.87 -1.47
N ILE A 75 -13.06 -5.79 -1.57
CA ILE A 75 -13.59 -4.46 -1.93
C ILE A 75 -12.78 -3.71 -3.01
N PRO A 76 -12.05 -4.38 -3.94
CA PRO A 76 -11.21 -3.67 -4.89
C PRO A 76 -12.02 -2.76 -5.82
N ARG A 77 -13.20 -3.19 -6.29
CA ARG A 77 -14.08 -2.36 -7.13
C ARG A 77 -14.60 -1.12 -6.41
N ALA A 78 -14.99 -1.27 -5.16
CA ALA A 78 -15.50 -0.14 -4.37
C ALA A 78 -14.38 0.88 -4.08
N LEU A 79 -13.14 0.42 -3.87
CA LEU A 79 -11.98 1.30 -3.72
C LEU A 79 -11.70 2.08 -5.02
N ALA A 80 -11.70 1.41 -6.16
CA ALA A 80 -11.61 2.10 -7.45
C ALA A 80 -12.77 3.09 -7.70
N ALA A 81 -14.00 2.71 -7.31
CA ALA A 81 -15.18 3.57 -7.45
C ALA A 81 -15.14 4.84 -6.59
N ILE A 82 -14.35 4.85 -5.50
CA ILE A 82 -14.11 6.05 -4.70
C ILE A 82 -12.86 6.84 -5.14
N GLY A 83 -12.33 6.59 -6.35
CA GLY A 83 -11.37 7.43 -7.03
C GLY A 83 -9.90 6.98 -6.96
N PHE A 84 -9.62 5.78 -6.42
CA PHE A 84 -8.26 5.24 -6.46
C PHE A 84 -7.90 4.71 -7.84
N GLY A 85 -6.72 5.09 -8.34
CA GLY A 85 -6.16 4.67 -9.62
C GLY A 85 -5.51 3.28 -9.60
N HIS A 86 -5.30 2.69 -8.43
CA HIS A 86 -4.88 1.31 -8.23
C HIS A 86 -5.17 0.82 -6.81
N VAL A 87 -5.22 -0.50 -6.65
CA VAL A 87 -5.53 -1.14 -5.37
C VAL A 87 -4.51 -2.23 -5.09
N GLU A 88 -3.78 -2.15 -3.96
CA GLU A 88 -2.94 -3.24 -3.48
C GLU A 88 -3.66 -4.01 -2.37
N VAL A 89 -4.05 -5.26 -2.64
CA VAL A 89 -4.71 -6.16 -1.68
C VAL A 89 -3.69 -6.98 -0.90
N GLY A 90 -4.09 -7.50 0.26
CA GLY A 90 -3.22 -8.35 1.09
C GLY A 90 -2.64 -7.59 2.31
N GLY A 91 -1.52 -8.03 3.02
CA GLY A 91 -0.65 -9.20 2.69
C GLY A 91 -1.35 -10.56 2.81
N VAL A 92 -1.36 -11.23 1.73
CA VAL A 92 -1.87 -12.58 1.62
C VAL A 92 -0.77 -13.58 1.96
N THR A 93 -1.10 -14.60 2.74
CA THR A 93 -0.16 -15.68 3.11
C THR A 93 -0.67 -17.01 2.58
N ALA A 94 0.21 -17.99 2.39
CA ALA A 94 -0.16 -19.31 1.90
C ALA A 94 -1.27 -19.93 2.77
N GLU A 95 -1.11 -19.86 4.09
CA GLU A 95 -2.11 -20.35 5.05
C GLU A 95 -2.99 -19.20 5.58
N ALA A 96 -4.26 -19.50 5.82
CA ALA A 96 -5.15 -18.61 6.57
C ALA A 96 -4.63 -18.41 7.99
N GLN A 97 -4.64 -17.16 8.48
CA GLN A 97 -4.19 -16.90 9.85
C GLN A 97 -4.95 -15.76 10.52
N GLU A 98 -5.20 -15.93 11.82
CA GLU A 98 -5.90 -14.96 12.66
C GLU A 98 -5.11 -13.66 12.89
N GLY A 99 -3.77 -13.72 12.71
CA GLY A 99 -2.85 -12.65 13.08
C GLY A 99 -2.55 -12.59 14.57
N ASN A 100 -2.09 -11.44 15.03
CA ASN A 100 -1.72 -11.25 16.44
C ASN A 100 -2.93 -11.04 17.36
N PRO A 101 -2.82 -11.28 18.68
CA PRO A 101 -3.91 -11.04 19.64
C PRO A 101 -4.41 -9.60 19.63
N ARG A 102 -5.70 -9.42 19.87
CA ARG A 102 -6.35 -8.11 20.04
C ARG A 102 -6.20 -7.58 21.48
N PRO A 103 -6.14 -6.24 21.68
CA PRO A 103 -6.17 -5.16 20.69
C PRO A 103 -4.84 -5.05 19.94
N ARG A 104 -4.91 -4.78 18.64
CA ARG A 104 -3.75 -4.76 17.73
C ARG A 104 -3.77 -3.60 16.72
N MET A 105 -4.69 -2.66 16.88
CA MET A 105 -4.75 -1.41 16.12
C MET A 105 -5.17 -0.28 17.05
N PHE A 106 -4.42 0.83 17.02
CA PHE A 106 -4.57 1.98 17.89
C PHE A 106 -4.60 3.26 17.08
N ARG A 107 -5.62 4.11 17.29
CA ARG A 107 -5.70 5.44 16.69
C ARG A 107 -5.00 6.45 17.58
N LEU A 108 -4.05 7.15 17.01
CA LEU A 108 -3.37 8.28 17.62
C LEU A 108 -4.05 9.55 17.09
N ARG A 109 -5.20 9.91 17.67
CA ARG A 109 -6.07 10.97 17.12
C ARG A 109 -5.39 12.35 17.04
N PRO A 110 -4.65 12.82 18.08
CA PRO A 110 -3.95 14.11 18.00
C PRO A 110 -2.91 14.14 16.89
N ASP A 111 -2.33 12.97 16.58
CA ASP A 111 -1.22 12.82 15.66
C ASP A 111 -1.67 12.40 14.25
N ARG A 112 -2.99 12.24 14.02
CA ARG A 112 -3.55 11.72 12.75
C ARG A 112 -2.84 10.46 12.27
N ALA A 113 -2.57 9.54 13.19
CA ALA A 113 -1.73 8.37 13.01
C ALA A 113 -2.40 7.08 13.50
N LEU A 114 -1.85 5.95 13.07
CA LEU A 114 -2.21 4.62 13.56
C LEU A 114 -0.95 3.88 14.01
N ILE A 115 -1.08 3.09 15.07
CA ILE A 115 -0.14 2.02 15.38
C ILE A 115 -0.86 0.70 15.18
N ASN A 116 -0.24 -0.22 14.43
CA ASN A 116 -0.78 -1.55 14.22
C ASN A 116 0.25 -2.66 14.48
N ARG A 117 -0.25 -3.80 14.95
CA ARG A 117 0.48 -5.07 15.07
C ARG A 117 -0.37 -6.24 14.58
N MET A 118 -0.89 -6.10 13.34
CA MET A 118 -1.89 -7.02 12.79
C MET A 118 -1.37 -8.45 12.62
N GLY A 119 -0.15 -8.65 12.10
CA GLY A 119 0.47 -9.97 11.91
C GLY A 119 -0.14 -10.76 10.76
N PHE A 120 -0.42 -10.09 9.64
CA PHE A 120 -0.95 -10.70 8.40
C PHE A 120 -2.22 -11.54 8.62
N ASN A 121 -3.22 -11.00 9.34
CA ASN A 121 -4.51 -11.67 9.43
C ASN A 121 -5.21 -11.66 8.07
N ASN A 122 -5.39 -12.83 7.49
CA ASN A 122 -6.03 -13.03 6.19
C ASN A 122 -6.61 -14.45 6.06
N GLU A 123 -7.39 -14.69 5.00
CA GLU A 123 -8.11 -15.94 4.76
C GLU A 123 -7.29 -17.00 4.02
N GLY A 124 -6.02 -16.71 3.72
CA GLY A 124 -5.12 -17.59 2.99
C GLY A 124 -5.23 -17.46 1.47
N ALA A 125 -4.18 -17.91 0.79
CA ALA A 125 -4.05 -17.77 -0.66
C ALA A 125 -5.17 -18.44 -1.44
N ASP A 126 -5.60 -19.65 -1.04
CA ASP A 126 -6.67 -20.37 -1.74
C ASP A 126 -8.00 -19.58 -1.72
N ALA A 127 -8.37 -19.01 -0.58
CA ALA A 127 -9.63 -18.27 -0.45
C ALA A 127 -9.56 -16.90 -1.16
N VAL A 128 -8.40 -16.23 -1.11
CA VAL A 128 -8.19 -14.93 -1.76
C VAL A 128 -8.12 -15.09 -3.27
N GLY A 129 -7.37 -16.10 -3.78
CA GLY A 129 -7.28 -16.41 -5.20
C GLY A 129 -8.65 -16.75 -5.80
N ALA A 130 -9.38 -17.70 -5.20
CA ALA A 130 -10.74 -18.03 -5.65
C ALA A 130 -11.67 -16.79 -5.69
N ARG A 131 -11.51 -15.84 -4.76
CA ARG A 131 -12.31 -14.60 -4.75
C ARG A 131 -11.91 -13.65 -5.87
N LEU A 132 -10.63 -13.52 -6.14
CA LEU A 132 -10.13 -12.69 -7.25
C LEU A 132 -10.63 -13.24 -8.60
N ASP A 133 -10.60 -14.57 -8.78
CA ASP A 133 -11.10 -15.23 -9.99
C ASP A 133 -12.62 -15.06 -10.18
N ASP A 134 -13.39 -15.16 -9.09
CA ASP A 134 -14.85 -15.07 -9.12
C ASP A 134 -15.38 -13.62 -9.19
N THR A 135 -14.52 -12.63 -8.91
CA THR A 135 -14.92 -11.22 -8.81
C THR A 135 -14.55 -10.49 -10.11
N ALA A 136 -15.50 -9.76 -10.71
CA ALA A 136 -15.15 -8.80 -11.76
C ALA A 136 -14.26 -7.72 -11.16
N LEU A 137 -12.99 -7.68 -11.57
CA LEU A 137 -12.03 -6.70 -11.09
C LEU A 137 -12.34 -5.29 -11.62
N PRO A 138 -11.86 -4.22 -10.98
CA PRO A 138 -11.98 -2.86 -11.49
C PRO A 138 -11.14 -2.66 -12.75
N HIS A 139 -11.36 -1.54 -13.45
CA HIS A 139 -10.57 -1.15 -14.63
C HIS A 139 -9.27 -0.41 -14.25
N VAL A 140 -8.82 -0.56 -13.02
CA VAL A 140 -7.55 -0.02 -12.51
C VAL A 140 -6.66 -1.19 -12.08
N PRO A 141 -5.33 -1.07 -12.11
CA PRO A 141 -4.44 -2.13 -11.69
C PRO A 141 -4.72 -2.64 -10.27
N VAL A 142 -4.74 -3.95 -10.12
CA VAL A 142 -4.89 -4.64 -8.83
C VAL A 142 -3.62 -5.42 -8.53
N GLY A 143 -2.89 -5.00 -7.49
CA GLY A 143 -1.71 -5.71 -7.03
C GLY A 143 -2.01 -6.63 -5.86
N VAL A 144 -1.22 -7.69 -5.73
CA VAL A 144 -1.27 -8.57 -4.56
C VAL A 144 0.03 -8.49 -3.76
N ASN A 145 -0.11 -8.08 -2.50
CA ASN A 145 0.98 -8.06 -1.52
C ASN A 145 1.14 -9.46 -0.91
N LEU A 146 2.24 -10.11 -1.25
CA LEU A 146 2.58 -11.47 -0.83
C LEU A 146 3.29 -11.42 0.52
N GLY A 147 2.77 -12.14 1.51
CA GLY A 147 3.34 -12.25 2.84
C GLY A 147 3.69 -13.69 3.19
N LYS A 148 4.64 -13.88 4.13
CA LYS A 148 4.98 -15.20 4.64
C LYS A 148 4.03 -15.63 5.75
N SER A 149 3.55 -16.87 5.70
CA SER A 149 2.77 -17.50 6.76
C SER A 149 3.57 -17.53 8.07
N LYS A 150 2.90 -17.29 9.19
CA LYS A 150 3.56 -17.25 10.50
C LYS A 150 4.10 -18.62 10.91
N SER A 151 3.39 -19.69 10.55
CA SER A 151 3.75 -21.10 10.79
C SER A 151 4.98 -21.57 10.00
N THR A 152 5.21 -20.99 8.80
CA THR A 152 6.32 -21.37 7.92
C THR A 152 7.67 -20.93 8.48
N PRO A 153 8.66 -21.82 8.62
CA PRO A 153 10.02 -21.46 8.98
C PRO A 153 10.64 -20.47 7.98
N LEU A 154 11.61 -19.67 8.42
CA LEU A 154 12.27 -18.68 7.52
C LEU A 154 12.98 -19.35 6.33
N GLY A 155 13.56 -20.53 6.52
CA GLY A 155 14.22 -21.26 5.44
C GLY A 155 13.27 -21.78 4.35
N ASP A 156 11.97 -21.92 4.66
CA ASP A 156 10.95 -22.38 3.74
C ASP A 156 10.14 -21.21 3.13
N ALA A 157 10.55 -19.97 3.42
CA ALA A 157 9.88 -18.77 2.94
C ALA A 157 9.72 -18.74 1.41
N PRO A 158 10.72 -19.07 0.58
CA PRO A 158 10.55 -19.05 -0.88
C PRO A 158 9.37 -19.86 -1.36
N ALA A 159 9.23 -21.10 -0.88
CA ALA A 159 8.12 -21.97 -1.25
C ALA A 159 6.75 -21.44 -0.75
N ASP A 160 6.69 -20.78 0.40
CA ASP A 160 5.47 -20.16 0.94
C ASP A 160 5.02 -18.95 0.10
N TYR A 161 5.96 -18.11 -0.35
CA TYR A 161 5.67 -17.01 -1.29
C TYR A 161 5.20 -17.55 -2.65
N ARG A 162 5.88 -18.56 -3.20
CA ARG A 162 5.49 -19.20 -4.46
C ARG A 162 4.08 -19.78 -4.38
N TYR A 163 3.77 -20.51 -3.30
CA TYR A 163 2.42 -21.06 -3.08
C TYR A 163 1.36 -19.98 -3.15
N THR A 164 1.60 -18.83 -2.50
CA THR A 164 0.68 -17.70 -2.53
C THR A 164 0.54 -17.13 -3.94
N TYR A 165 1.68 -16.89 -4.61
CA TYR A 165 1.70 -16.37 -5.98
C TYR A 165 0.89 -17.23 -6.94
N GLU A 166 1.12 -18.54 -6.98
CA GLU A 166 0.45 -19.48 -7.89
C GLU A 166 -1.09 -19.48 -7.77
N ARG A 167 -1.66 -19.01 -6.63
CA ARG A 167 -3.11 -18.91 -6.39
C ARG A 167 -3.71 -17.58 -6.85
N VAL A 168 -2.88 -16.57 -7.04
CA VAL A 168 -3.36 -15.21 -7.38
C VAL A 168 -2.83 -14.73 -8.74
N ALA A 169 -1.97 -15.51 -9.39
CA ALA A 169 -1.24 -15.14 -10.59
C ALA A 169 -2.14 -14.72 -11.76
N ASP A 170 -3.23 -15.44 -11.99
CA ASP A 170 -4.11 -15.22 -13.16
C ASP A 170 -5.06 -14.02 -12.98
N ALA A 171 -5.20 -13.51 -11.74
CA ALA A 171 -6.20 -12.50 -11.39
C ALA A 171 -5.61 -11.18 -10.87
N ALA A 172 -4.28 -11.05 -10.80
CA ALA A 172 -3.62 -9.84 -10.35
C ALA A 172 -2.73 -9.26 -11.46
N ASP A 173 -2.61 -7.91 -11.47
CA ASP A 173 -1.82 -7.21 -12.47
C ASP A 173 -0.35 -7.05 -12.07
N TYR A 174 -0.01 -7.09 -10.76
CA TYR A 174 1.37 -7.04 -10.24
C TYR A 174 1.47 -7.66 -8.85
N PHE A 175 2.68 -8.01 -8.45
CA PHE A 175 2.96 -8.70 -7.19
C PHE A 175 4.01 -7.97 -6.36
N VAL A 176 3.82 -7.94 -5.03
CA VAL A 176 4.72 -7.24 -4.12
C VAL A 176 5.24 -8.20 -3.05
N ILE A 177 6.53 -8.47 -3.04
CA ILE A 177 7.21 -9.24 -1.98
C ILE A 177 7.23 -8.42 -0.70
N ASN A 178 6.52 -8.83 0.34
CA ASN A 178 6.47 -8.13 1.62
C ASN A 178 7.34 -8.82 2.68
N VAL A 179 8.60 -8.48 2.72
CA VAL A 179 9.59 -8.91 3.73
C VAL A 179 9.79 -7.87 4.82
N SER A 180 8.99 -6.79 4.84
CA SER A 180 9.24 -5.57 5.62
C SER A 180 8.34 -5.38 6.86
N SER A 181 7.35 -6.26 7.09
CA SER A 181 6.43 -6.09 8.22
C SER A 181 7.14 -6.23 9.57
N PRO A 182 6.97 -5.26 10.50
CA PRO A 182 7.53 -5.36 11.84
C PRO A 182 6.76 -6.32 12.76
N ASN A 183 5.61 -6.83 12.30
CA ASN A 183 4.61 -7.49 13.14
C ASN A 183 4.65 -9.02 13.05
N THR A 184 5.56 -9.57 12.25
CA THR A 184 5.81 -11.01 12.10
C THR A 184 7.23 -11.30 12.55
N PRO A 185 7.45 -12.18 13.57
CA PRO A 185 8.78 -12.46 14.08
C PRO A 185 9.74 -12.95 12.99
N GLY A 186 10.92 -12.35 12.93
CA GLY A 186 11.99 -12.71 12.00
C GLY A 186 11.76 -12.33 10.54
N LEU A 187 10.58 -11.83 10.14
CA LEU A 187 10.29 -11.52 8.74
C LEU A 187 11.29 -10.53 8.14
N ARG A 188 11.64 -9.51 8.88
CA ARG A 188 12.59 -8.48 8.41
C ARG A 188 14.00 -9.00 8.14
N SER A 189 14.38 -10.16 8.68
CA SER A 189 15.65 -10.80 8.33
C SER A 189 15.67 -11.34 6.90
N LEU A 190 14.49 -11.54 6.28
CA LEU A 190 14.38 -11.93 4.88
C LEU A 190 14.72 -10.78 3.90
N GLN A 191 14.98 -9.56 4.41
CA GLN A 191 15.49 -8.46 3.60
C GLN A 191 17.01 -8.52 3.37
N ASN A 192 17.74 -9.46 4.03
CA ASN A 192 19.15 -9.72 3.67
C ASN A 192 19.23 -10.32 2.27
N ARG A 193 20.36 -10.06 1.58
CA ARG A 193 20.58 -10.43 0.20
C ARG A 193 20.21 -11.88 -0.12
N ASP A 194 20.83 -12.84 0.57
CA ASP A 194 20.66 -14.27 0.26
C ASP A 194 19.19 -14.72 0.35
N SER A 195 18.46 -14.25 1.38
CA SER A 195 17.07 -14.61 1.57
C SER A 195 16.14 -13.93 0.56
N LEU A 196 16.43 -12.67 0.21
CA LEU A 196 15.64 -11.94 -0.78
C LEU A 196 15.84 -12.55 -2.16
N GLU A 197 17.07 -12.83 -2.57
CA GLU A 197 17.38 -13.51 -3.83
C GLU A 197 16.67 -14.86 -3.94
N ALA A 198 16.69 -15.68 -2.88
CA ALA A 198 16.01 -16.97 -2.90
C ALA A 198 14.49 -16.86 -3.10
N ILE A 199 13.86 -15.83 -2.52
CA ILE A 199 12.42 -15.58 -2.71
C ILE A 199 12.16 -15.09 -4.13
N VAL A 200 12.98 -14.17 -4.65
CA VAL A 200 12.86 -13.63 -6.00
C VAL A 200 13.02 -14.74 -7.04
N ASP A 201 14.08 -15.55 -6.93
CA ASP A 201 14.35 -16.63 -7.86
C ASP A 201 13.17 -17.63 -7.93
N GLU A 202 12.63 -18.01 -6.78
CA GLU A 202 11.49 -18.92 -6.70
C GLU A 202 10.22 -18.36 -7.34
N LEU A 203 9.99 -17.05 -7.19
CA LEU A 203 8.82 -16.36 -7.80
C LEU A 203 9.01 -16.15 -9.30
N GLN A 204 10.21 -15.78 -9.75
CA GLN A 204 10.52 -15.61 -11.18
C GLN A 204 10.50 -16.97 -11.91
N ASP A 205 10.98 -18.05 -11.29
CA ASP A 205 10.88 -19.42 -11.82
C ASP A 205 9.41 -19.86 -11.96
N ALA A 206 8.51 -19.31 -11.13
CA ALA A 206 7.06 -19.52 -11.26
C ALA A 206 6.40 -18.58 -12.29
N GLY A 207 7.12 -17.62 -12.85
CA GLY A 207 6.64 -16.67 -13.86
C GLY A 207 6.06 -15.37 -13.29
N ALA A 208 6.39 -15.00 -12.07
CA ALA A 208 5.89 -13.76 -11.45
C ALA A 208 6.45 -12.51 -12.15
N ALA A 209 5.59 -11.76 -12.80
CA ALA A 209 5.85 -10.46 -13.41
C ALA A 209 4.54 -9.67 -13.60
N PRO A 210 4.51 -8.35 -13.38
CA PRO A 210 5.55 -7.53 -12.73
C PRO A 210 5.75 -7.88 -11.26
N LEU A 211 7.00 -7.89 -10.80
CA LEU A 211 7.38 -8.26 -9.43
C LEU A 211 8.14 -7.12 -8.73
N LEU A 212 7.61 -6.66 -7.60
CA LEU A 212 8.15 -5.57 -6.80
C LEU A 212 8.58 -6.06 -5.42
N VAL A 213 9.49 -5.33 -4.76
CA VAL A 213 9.84 -5.57 -3.36
C VAL A 213 9.43 -4.39 -2.46
N LYS A 214 8.86 -4.69 -1.28
CA LYS A 214 8.47 -3.66 -0.30
C LYS A 214 9.47 -3.57 0.84
N LEU A 215 10.11 -2.40 0.94
CA LEU A 215 11.17 -2.13 1.91
C LEU A 215 10.62 -1.66 3.27
N SER A 216 11.40 -1.93 4.31
CA SER A 216 11.18 -1.37 5.64
C SER A 216 11.81 0.02 5.74
N PRO A 217 11.12 1.02 6.32
CA PRO A 217 11.71 2.34 6.56
C PRO A 217 12.74 2.33 7.70
N ASP A 218 12.86 1.21 8.43
CA ASP A 218 13.77 1.05 9.55
C ASP A 218 15.09 0.35 9.16
N LEU A 219 15.28 0.03 7.87
CA LEU A 219 16.56 -0.45 7.36
C LEU A 219 17.61 0.67 7.38
N PRO A 220 18.85 0.37 7.76
CA PRO A 220 19.96 1.31 7.56
C PRO A 220 20.27 1.47 6.05
N GLY A 221 20.81 2.64 5.66
CA GLY A 221 21.11 2.96 4.27
C GLY A 221 21.84 1.85 3.49
N PRO A 222 22.94 1.29 4.02
CA PRO A 222 23.65 0.19 3.32
C PRO A 222 22.80 -1.05 3.07
N ALA A 223 21.84 -1.38 3.97
CA ALA A 223 20.95 -2.53 3.75
C ALA A 223 19.84 -2.23 2.72
N ILE A 224 19.46 -0.95 2.57
CA ILE A 224 18.59 -0.52 1.48
C ILE A 224 19.34 -0.63 0.15
N GLU A 225 20.58 -0.14 0.09
CA GLU A 225 21.44 -0.26 -1.11
C GLU A 225 21.63 -1.72 -1.51
N GLU A 226 21.92 -2.62 -0.57
CA GLU A 226 22.01 -4.07 -0.83
C GLU A 226 20.70 -4.64 -1.40
N SER A 227 19.55 -4.18 -0.90
CA SER A 227 18.24 -4.59 -1.46
C SER A 227 18.03 -4.07 -2.88
N LEU A 228 18.48 -2.84 -3.17
CA LEU A 228 18.42 -2.26 -4.51
C LEU A 228 19.39 -2.95 -5.49
N ASP A 229 20.55 -3.41 -5.02
CA ASP A 229 21.45 -4.25 -5.83
C ASP A 229 20.73 -5.55 -6.25
N VAL A 230 19.99 -6.19 -5.35
CA VAL A 230 19.18 -7.38 -5.71
C VAL A 230 18.09 -7.02 -6.72
N VAL A 231 17.41 -5.87 -6.55
CA VAL A 231 16.40 -5.38 -7.50
C VAL A 231 16.99 -5.25 -8.91
N ALA A 232 18.17 -4.65 -9.03
CA ALA A 232 18.84 -4.45 -10.31
C ALA A 232 19.39 -5.76 -10.89
N GLU A 233 20.05 -6.60 -10.08
CA GLU A 233 20.67 -7.86 -10.54
C GLU A 233 19.64 -8.93 -10.94
N LYS A 234 18.45 -8.88 -10.35
CA LYS A 234 17.35 -9.82 -10.64
C LYS A 234 16.29 -9.23 -11.58
N ASP A 235 16.53 -8.06 -12.15
CA ASP A 235 15.59 -7.38 -13.06
C ASP A 235 14.16 -7.28 -12.48
N LEU A 236 14.03 -6.87 -11.21
CA LEU A 236 12.71 -6.61 -10.61
C LEU A 236 12.10 -5.35 -11.23
N ASP A 237 10.75 -5.31 -11.29
CA ASP A 237 10.01 -4.29 -12.00
C ASP A 237 9.78 -3.00 -11.20
N GLY A 238 10.02 -3.01 -9.88
CA GLY A 238 9.82 -1.83 -9.03
C GLY A 238 10.07 -2.04 -7.55
N VAL A 239 10.00 -0.94 -6.81
CA VAL A 239 10.23 -0.90 -5.35
C VAL A 239 9.11 -0.16 -4.64
N VAL A 240 8.57 -0.71 -3.55
CA VAL A 240 7.56 -0.04 -2.70
C VAL A 240 8.22 0.53 -1.45
N VAL A 241 8.19 1.85 -1.30
CA VAL A 241 8.85 2.65 -0.26
C VAL A 241 7.81 3.48 0.51
N ALA A 242 7.40 3.10 1.70
CA ALA A 242 7.86 1.98 2.49
C ALA A 242 6.73 1.39 3.36
N ASN A 243 7.08 0.39 4.16
CA ASN A 243 6.19 -0.14 5.20
C ASN A 243 6.08 0.83 6.40
N THR A 244 5.38 0.44 7.45
CA THR A 244 5.28 1.19 8.72
C THR A 244 6.58 1.12 9.52
N THR A 245 6.86 2.16 10.32
CA THR A 245 8.06 2.23 11.17
C THR A 245 7.80 1.81 12.61
N THR A 246 8.79 1.21 13.24
CA THR A 246 8.80 0.97 14.69
C THR A 246 9.33 2.16 15.47
N GLU A 247 9.92 3.14 14.82
CA GLU A 247 10.38 4.36 15.47
C GLU A 247 9.20 5.26 15.88
N ARG A 248 9.46 6.08 16.89
CA ARG A 248 8.48 6.98 17.49
C ARG A 248 9.04 8.40 17.49
N PRO A 249 8.55 9.28 16.58
CA PRO A 249 8.91 10.69 16.65
C PRO A 249 8.57 11.31 18.01
N GLU A 250 9.44 12.16 18.52
CA GLU A 250 9.22 12.86 19.80
C GLU A 250 8.01 13.80 19.78
N SER A 251 7.55 14.18 18.59
CA SER A 251 6.37 15.03 18.38
C SER A 251 5.04 14.37 18.68
N LEU A 252 5.00 13.04 18.85
CA LEU A 252 3.77 12.31 19.15
C LEU A 252 3.16 12.73 20.50
N GLN A 253 1.85 12.97 20.48
CA GLN A 253 1.09 13.46 21.62
C GLN A 253 0.13 12.42 22.22
N SER A 254 -0.21 11.39 21.46
CA SER A 254 -1.19 10.39 21.89
C SER A 254 -0.67 9.55 23.06
N PRO A 255 -1.48 9.27 24.08
CA PRO A 255 -1.16 8.31 25.13
C PRO A 255 -0.81 6.89 24.61
N SER A 256 -1.34 6.54 23.43
CA SER A 256 -1.08 5.24 22.80
C SER A 256 0.24 5.18 22.03
N GLN A 257 1.07 6.24 22.02
CA GLN A 257 2.34 6.26 21.29
C GLN A 257 3.34 5.16 21.72
N ALA A 258 3.24 4.69 22.95
CA ALA A 258 4.09 3.62 23.50
C ALA A 258 3.67 2.21 23.08
N GLU A 259 2.52 2.04 22.41
CA GLU A 259 2.09 0.72 21.95
C GLU A 259 3.09 0.12 20.96
N PRO A 260 3.44 -1.17 21.09
CA PRO A 260 4.28 -1.84 20.11
C PRO A 260 3.55 -2.03 18.79
N GLY A 261 4.32 -1.99 17.68
CA GLY A 261 3.80 -2.17 16.32
C GLY A 261 4.31 -1.11 15.36
N GLY A 262 3.83 -1.15 14.13
CA GLY A 262 4.18 -0.20 13.08
C GLY A 262 3.34 1.07 13.15
N LEU A 263 4.02 2.23 13.15
CA LEU A 263 3.42 3.57 13.07
C LEU A 263 3.21 3.97 11.60
N SER A 264 2.06 4.56 11.32
CA SER A 264 1.67 5.13 10.01
C SER A 264 0.87 6.43 10.19
N GLY A 265 0.73 7.21 9.13
CA GLY A 265 -0.01 8.49 9.13
C GLY A 265 0.94 9.69 9.08
N ASP A 266 0.40 10.89 9.35
CA ASP A 266 1.09 12.16 9.16
C ASP A 266 2.50 12.22 9.78
N PRO A 267 2.78 11.66 11.00
CA PRO A 267 4.10 11.76 11.62
C PRO A 267 5.25 11.09 10.85
N ILE A 268 4.95 10.25 9.85
CA ILE A 268 6.00 9.57 9.07
C ILE A 268 6.15 10.15 7.65
N GLU A 269 5.41 11.19 7.29
CA GLU A 269 5.39 11.74 5.93
C GLU A 269 6.77 12.20 5.46
N GLU A 270 7.42 13.09 6.22
CA GLU A 270 8.74 13.63 5.88
C GLU A 270 9.79 12.52 5.73
N ARG A 271 9.81 11.58 6.69
CA ARG A 271 10.72 10.44 6.66
C ARG A 271 10.50 9.55 5.44
N SER A 272 9.23 9.22 5.15
CA SER A 272 8.91 8.35 4.01
C SER A 272 9.19 9.04 2.67
N THR A 273 8.99 10.36 2.57
CA THR A 273 9.31 11.15 1.38
C THR A 273 10.83 11.24 1.17
N GLY A 274 11.60 11.49 2.23
CA GLY A 274 13.06 11.46 2.15
C GLY A 274 13.61 10.07 1.77
N LEU A 275 12.96 9.00 2.22
CA LEU A 275 13.35 7.64 1.82
C LEU A 275 13.01 7.35 0.35
N VAL A 276 11.89 7.87 -0.16
CA VAL A 276 11.57 7.80 -1.60
C VAL A 276 12.67 8.45 -2.41
N GLY A 277 13.09 9.68 -2.06
CA GLY A 277 14.20 10.38 -2.74
C GLY A 277 15.50 9.58 -2.68
N PHE A 278 15.86 9.07 -1.49
CA PHE A 278 17.05 8.25 -1.32
C PHE A 278 17.07 7.01 -2.24
N VAL A 279 15.91 6.35 -2.39
CA VAL A 279 15.77 5.16 -3.26
C VAL A 279 15.76 5.58 -4.72
N ALA A 280 14.99 6.59 -5.11
CA ALA A 280 14.89 7.06 -6.49
C ALA A 280 16.22 7.54 -7.08
N GLU A 281 17.11 8.12 -6.26
CA GLU A 281 18.48 8.45 -6.69
C GLU A 281 19.37 7.22 -6.98
N ARG A 282 18.96 6.01 -6.59
CA ARG A 282 19.78 4.79 -6.57
C ARG A 282 19.23 3.64 -7.39
N THR A 283 18.09 3.83 -8.03
CA THR A 283 17.47 2.81 -8.86
C THR A 283 16.84 3.41 -10.10
N ASP A 284 16.86 2.65 -11.19
CA ASP A 284 16.20 3.04 -12.45
C ASP A 284 14.79 2.45 -12.58
N VAL A 285 14.37 1.59 -11.62
CA VAL A 285 13.01 1.01 -11.66
C VAL A 285 12.00 1.93 -10.97
N PRO A 286 10.72 1.88 -11.39
CA PRO A 286 9.67 2.69 -10.79
C PRO A 286 9.54 2.52 -9.28
N VAL A 287 9.25 3.62 -8.59
CA VAL A 287 9.09 3.69 -7.13
C VAL A 287 7.63 3.94 -6.75
N VAL A 288 7.08 3.07 -5.92
CA VAL A 288 5.77 3.25 -5.29
C VAL A 288 5.97 3.92 -3.93
N GLY A 289 5.59 5.19 -3.81
CA GLY A 289 5.76 5.97 -2.58
C GLY A 289 4.63 5.75 -1.58
N VAL A 290 4.95 5.26 -0.36
CA VAL A 290 3.94 4.96 0.68
C VAL A 290 4.32 5.57 2.01
N GLY A 291 3.35 6.21 2.69
CA GLY A 291 3.48 6.71 4.06
C GLY A 291 3.22 8.20 4.19
N GLY A 292 2.35 8.55 5.11
CA GLY A 292 2.02 9.93 5.48
C GLY A 292 1.12 10.70 4.52
N VAL A 293 0.77 10.16 3.36
CA VAL A 293 -0.09 10.84 2.38
C VAL A 293 -1.50 11.04 2.96
N SER A 294 -1.89 12.30 3.14
CA SER A 294 -3.20 12.70 3.67
C SER A 294 -3.82 13.89 2.94
N ASP A 295 -3.11 14.47 1.97
CA ASP A 295 -3.57 15.57 1.10
C ASP A 295 -2.81 15.58 -0.23
N ALA A 296 -3.16 16.52 -1.12
CA ALA A 296 -2.54 16.68 -2.43
C ALA A 296 -1.08 17.13 -2.35
N GLU A 297 -0.75 18.04 -1.44
CA GLU A 297 0.62 18.52 -1.24
C GLU A 297 1.56 17.40 -0.79
N GLY A 298 1.11 16.52 0.13
CA GLY A 298 1.87 15.35 0.58
C GLY A 298 2.10 14.33 -0.53
N ALA A 299 1.07 14.07 -1.35
CA ALA A 299 1.20 13.23 -2.54
C ALA A 299 2.18 13.82 -3.55
N TYR A 300 2.06 15.12 -3.84
CA TYR A 300 2.89 15.83 -4.79
C TYR A 300 4.36 15.90 -4.37
N ARG A 301 4.64 16.19 -3.07
CA ARG A 301 6.02 16.14 -2.54
C ARG A 301 6.64 14.77 -2.74
N LYS A 302 5.87 13.70 -2.58
CA LYS A 302 6.35 12.34 -2.75
C LYS A 302 6.62 11.99 -4.22
N ILE A 303 5.77 12.47 -5.14
CA ILE A 303 5.98 12.37 -6.58
C ILE A 303 7.26 13.12 -6.98
N ARG A 304 7.40 14.38 -6.54
CA ARG A 304 8.59 15.19 -6.83
C ARG A 304 9.88 14.62 -6.25
N ALA A 305 9.77 13.85 -5.16
CA ALA A 305 10.90 13.10 -4.61
C ALA A 305 11.22 11.80 -5.38
N GLY A 306 10.49 11.47 -6.45
CA GLY A 306 10.77 10.34 -7.32
C GLY A 306 9.80 9.17 -7.24
N ALA A 307 8.62 9.33 -6.63
CA ALA A 307 7.58 8.30 -6.71
C ALA A 307 6.79 8.39 -8.02
N ASP A 308 6.72 7.31 -8.79
CA ASP A 308 5.90 7.20 -10.01
C ASP A 308 4.42 7.08 -9.69
N VAL A 309 4.10 6.37 -8.62
CA VAL A 309 2.76 6.25 -8.02
C VAL A 309 2.84 6.34 -6.51
N VAL A 310 1.76 6.76 -5.87
CA VAL A 310 1.68 6.90 -4.41
C VAL A 310 0.55 6.08 -3.84
N GLN A 311 0.76 5.53 -2.65
CA GLN A 311 -0.26 4.78 -1.93
C GLN A 311 -0.55 5.39 -0.57
N LEU A 312 -1.79 5.30 -0.13
CA LEU A 312 -2.23 5.75 1.18
C LEU A 312 -3.08 4.70 1.91
N TYR A 313 -3.08 4.79 3.22
CA TYR A 313 -3.92 3.98 4.12
C TYR A 313 -4.52 4.87 5.22
N THR A 314 -3.66 5.41 6.08
CA THR A 314 -4.08 6.17 7.27
C THR A 314 -4.81 7.45 6.90
N GLY A 315 -4.38 8.14 5.83
CA GLY A 315 -5.09 9.31 5.30
C GLY A 315 -6.56 9.00 5.02
N LEU A 316 -6.87 7.87 4.35
CA LEU A 316 -8.26 7.45 4.08
C LEU A 316 -9.08 7.27 5.37
N VAL A 317 -8.47 6.75 6.45
CA VAL A 317 -9.16 6.60 7.74
C VAL A 317 -9.53 7.95 8.36
N TYR A 318 -8.69 8.97 8.19
CA TYR A 318 -8.90 10.28 8.79
C TYR A 318 -9.70 11.23 7.92
N GLU A 319 -9.53 11.20 6.59
CA GLU A 319 -10.19 12.13 5.64
C GLU A 319 -11.44 11.54 5.00
N GLY A 320 -11.54 10.21 4.92
CA GLY A 320 -12.71 9.53 4.37
C GLY A 320 -12.68 9.34 2.85
N PRO A 321 -13.82 8.94 2.25
CA PRO A 321 -13.88 8.42 0.89
C PRO A 321 -13.64 9.48 -0.21
N SER A 322 -13.65 10.77 0.11
CA SER A 322 -13.35 11.84 -0.86
C SER A 322 -11.86 12.07 -1.07
N LEU A 323 -11.00 11.50 -0.22
CA LEU A 323 -9.58 11.82 -0.20
C LEU A 323 -8.87 11.57 -1.54
N ALA A 324 -9.12 10.43 -2.18
CA ALA A 324 -8.49 10.14 -3.47
C ALA A 324 -8.85 11.19 -4.53
N ARG A 325 -10.13 11.59 -4.59
CA ARG A 325 -10.60 12.67 -5.45
C ARG A 325 -9.93 14.00 -5.12
N GLU A 326 -9.93 14.40 -3.85
CA GLU A 326 -9.35 15.67 -3.39
C GLU A 326 -7.85 15.75 -3.70
N ILE A 327 -7.12 14.62 -3.56
CA ILE A 327 -5.72 14.55 -3.95
C ILE A 327 -5.57 14.70 -5.47
N ASN A 328 -6.35 13.97 -6.27
CA ASN A 328 -6.27 14.02 -7.72
C ASN A 328 -6.61 15.41 -8.27
N GLU A 329 -7.67 16.06 -7.78
CA GLU A 329 -8.00 17.46 -8.13
C GLU A 329 -6.88 18.42 -7.72
N GLY A 330 -6.35 18.28 -6.50
CA GLY A 330 -5.25 19.12 -6.02
C GLY A 330 -3.92 18.88 -6.76
N LEU A 331 -3.65 17.65 -7.24
CA LEU A 331 -2.48 17.39 -8.08
C LEU A 331 -2.57 18.16 -9.41
N LEU A 332 -3.74 18.26 -10.03
CA LEU A 332 -3.94 19.06 -11.24
C LEU A 332 -3.64 20.55 -10.99
N ASP A 333 -4.12 21.10 -9.87
CA ASP A 333 -3.83 22.49 -9.48
C ASP A 333 -2.33 22.71 -9.24
N LEU A 334 -1.64 21.74 -8.63
CA LEU A 334 -0.21 21.80 -8.32
C LEU A 334 0.65 21.68 -9.58
N LEU A 335 0.27 20.82 -10.53
CA LEU A 335 0.91 20.71 -11.84
C LEU A 335 0.81 22.04 -12.59
N GLU A 336 -0.39 22.64 -12.65
CA GLU A 336 -0.60 23.95 -13.30
C GLU A 336 0.22 25.04 -12.61
N ARG A 337 0.26 25.09 -11.27
CA ARG A 337 1.06 26.04 -10.50
C ARG A 337 2.54 25.98 -10.86
N ASP A 338 3.09 24.78 -11.02
CA ASP A 338 4.52 24.55 -11.23
C ASP A 338 4.89 24.47 -12.73
N GLY A 339 3.90 24.53 -13.64
CA GLY A 339 4.09 24.58 -15.08
C GLY A 339 4.38 23.23 -15.72
N PHE A 340 3.93 22.14 -15.11
CA PHE A 340 3.95 20.80 -15.69
C PHE A 340 2.66 20.51 -16.43
N ASP A 341 2.77 19.94 -17.62
CA ASP A 341 1.61 19.52 -18.42
C ASP A 341 1.09 18.13 -18.03
N HIS A 342 1.91 17.33 -17.34
CA HIS A 342 1.59 15.94 -17.01
C HIS A 342 2.29 15.49 -15.70
N VAL A 343 1.65 14.61 -14.94
CA VAL A 343 2.18 14.15 -13.64
C VAL A 343 3.55 13.48 -13.74
N SER A 344 3.82 12.78 -14.83
CA SER A 344 5.13 12.15 -15.07
C SER A 344 6.29 13.15 -15.17
N GLU A 345 6.02 14.42 -15.56
CA GLU A 345 7.05 15.46 -15.60
C GLU A 345 7.44 15.95 -14.21
N ALA A 346 6.56 15.75 -13.23
CA ALA A 346 6.83 16.10 -11.84
C ALA A 346 7.60 15.01 -11.09
N VAL A 347 7.66 13.77 -11.63
CA VAL A 347 8.39 12.66 -10.98
C VAL A 347 9.87 12.99 -10.90
N GLY A 348 10.41 13.00 -9.68
CA GLY A 348 11.83 13.29 -9.44
C GLY A 348 12.23 14.75 -9.67
N ALA A 349 11.30 15.69 -9.78
CA ALA A 349 11.63 17.10 -10.04
C ALA A 349 12.41 17.79 -8.91
N ASP A 350 12.52 17.17 -7.75
CA ASP A 350 13.31 17.65 -6.59
C ASP A 350 14.63 16.87 -6.39
N LEU A 351 14.97 15.91 -7.26
CA LEU A 351 16.23 15.11 -7.23
C LEU A 351 17.42 15.85 -7.83
#